data_b38d75a1791c9d853ceb3ccac440654c
#
_entry.id   b38d75a1791c9d853ceb3ccac440654c
#
_cell.length_a   1.000
_cell.length_b   1.000
_cell.length_c   1.000
_cell.angle_alpha   90.00
_cell.angle_beta   90.00
_cell.angle_gamma   90.00
#
_symmetry.space_group_name_H-M   'P 1'
#
loop_
_entity.id
_entity.type
_entity.pdbx_description
1 polymer ?
#
loop_
_entity_poly.entity_id
_entity_poly.type
_entity_poly.pdbx_seq_one_letter_code
_entity_poly.pdbx_strand_id
1 'polypeptide(L)'
;VSGCAECRMPNRDTYTSPNAYINFAAALEMVLYNGKMKKYGDEIVGLETGNFEDFESFDEVLEAYLKQQKNLIRHAFIQQHEIIRLRGEHFATPLGSSLHKLCRESYKDLHQPSIPGGIDLGYFEFIGYATVVDSLSAIKKLIFEEKRLTKKELLEAVNNDFKGYEAIRQLLLHAPSYGNDDSYTDEIGQLLDLEAQKFTHKYGKELGVHMDLRLVPFTSHVPFGKVIGATPNGRFSYTPLSDGSSASQGADLNGPTAVLLSNYKTKNFDYEDHAARLLNIKLSPSCVEGENGTEKLVQFIKAWHDLRLWHLQFNVLNTETLRQAQKQPQLYLSLIHI
;
A
#
# COMPACT_ATOMS: atom_id res chain seq x y z
N VAL A 1 -19.97 5.65 -4.84
CA VAL A 1 -18.84 5.39 -3.95
C VAL A 1 -19.35 5.35 -2.53
N SER A 2 -18.94 4.37 -1.77
CA SER A 2 -19.25 4.18 -0.36
C SER A 2 -17.94 4.14 0.40
N GLY A 3 -17.88 4.73 1.60
CA GLY A 3 -16.63 4.83 2.34
C GLY A 3 -15.58 5.70 1.64
N CYS A 4 -14.30 5.35 1.78
CA CYS A 4 -13.17 6.15 1.27
C CYS A 4 -13.02 6.05 -0.26
N ALA A 5 -13.14 4.84 -0.81
CA ALA A 5 -12.90 4.60 -2.23
C ALA A 5 -13.58 3.33 -2.75
N GLU A 6 -14.63 2.85 -2.09
CA GLU A 6 -15.34 1.63 -2.51
C GLU A 6 -16.36 1.93 -3.60
N CYS A 7 -16.28 1.21 -4.71
CA CYS A 7 -17.36 1.12 -5.67
C CYS A 7 -18.44 0.18 -5.13
N ARG A 8 -19.68 0.66 -5.08
CA ARG A 8 -20.82 -0.12 -4.60
C ARG A 8 -21.98 -0.01 -5.59
N MET A 9 -22.61 -1.14 -5.87
CA MET A 9 -23.88 -1.21 -6.57
C MET A 9 -25.02 -1.28 -5.56
N PRO A 10 -25.89 -0.24 -5.48
CA PRO A 10 -27.01 -0.25 -4.54
C PRO A 10 -27.88 -1.49 -4.72
N ASN A 11 -28.23 -2.16 -3.62
CA ASN A 11 -29.05 -3.36 -3.56
C ASN A 11 -28.52 -4.59 -4.35
N ARG A 12 -27.22 -4.59 -4.71
CA ARG A 12 -26.58 -5.75 -5.35
C ARG A 12 -25.31 -6.18 -4.63
N ASP A 13 -24.57 -5.26 -4.07
CA ASP A 13 -23.40 -5.59 -3.27
C ASP A 13 -23.82 -6.22 -1.96
N THR A 14 -23.37 -7.41 -1.73
CA THR A 14 -23.73 -8.24 -0.57
C THR A 14 -22.62 -8.36 0.44
N TYR A 15 -21.44 -7.77 0.13
CA TYR A 15 -20.29 -7.85 0.99
C TYR A 15 -19.80 -6.47 1.46
N THR A 16 -19.32 -6.40 2.70
CA THR A 16 -18.73 -5.19 3.29
C THR A 16 -17.21 -5.34 3.44
N SER A 17 -16.48 -4.49 2.75
CA SER A 17 -15.03 -4.35 2.82
C SER A 17 -14.55 -3.54 4.06
N PRO A 18 -13.29 -3.53 4.42
CA PRO A 18 -12.19 -4.32 3.85
C PRO A 18 -12.11 -5.72 4.44
N ASN A 19 -11.60 -6.67 3.66
CA ASN A 19 -11.51 -8.06 4.08
C ASN A 19 -10.23 -8.38 4.82
N ALA A 20 -9.10 -7.87 4.32
CA ALA A 20 -7.80 -7.99 4.99
C ALA A 20 -6.86 -6.85 4.61
N TYR A 21 -5.97 -6.53 5.53
CA TYR A 21 -4.84 -5.63 5.30
C TYR A 21 -3.57 -6.45 5.16
N ILE A 22 -2.81 -6.22 4.10
CA ILE A 22 -1.57 -6.94 3.81
C ILE A 22 -0.41 -5.95 3.86
N ASN A 23 0.60 -6.25 4.67
CA ASN A 23 1.79 -5.42 4.84
C ASN A 23 2.84 -5.75 3.79
N PHE A 24 2.98 -4.92 2.76
CA PHE A 24 4.00 -5.10 1.75
C PHE A 24 5.42 -5.04 2.30
N ALA A 25 5.67 -4.19 3.30
CA ALA A 25 6.99 -4.07 3.91
C ALA A 25 7.38 -5.32 4.71
N ALA A 26 6.40 -6.10 5.20
CA ALA A 26 6.70 -7.39 5.83
C ALA A 26 7.28 -8.39 4.82
N ALA A 27 6.78 -8.43 3.59
CA ALA A 27 7.35 -9.26 2.53
C ALA A 27 8.83 -8.91 2.27
N LEU A 28 9.15 -7.60 2.24
CA LEU A 28 10.52 -7.15 2.08
C LEU A 28 11.41 -7.53 3.27
N GLU A 29 10.93 -7.32 4.49
CA GLU A 29 11.69 -7.69 5.69
C GLU A 29 11.97 -9.20 5.73
N MET A 30 11.01 -10.03 5.33
CA MET A 30 11.20 -11.49 5.21
C MET A 30 12.21 -11.87 4.12
N VAL A 31 12.39 -11.08 3.07
CA VAL A 31 13.49 -11.28 2.10
C VAL A 31 14.84 -10.95 2.72
N LEU A 32 14.96 -9.83 3.44
CA LEU A 32 16.21 -9.41 4.08
C LEU A 32 16.70 -10.42 5.15
N TYR A 33 15.77 -11.13 5.79
CA TYR A 33 16.05 -12.02 6.92
C TYR A 33 15.60 -13.47 6.69
N ASN A 34 15.52 -13.91 5.44
CA ASN A 34 15.19 -15.29 5.05
C ASN A 34 13.97 -15.85 5.78
N GLY A 35 12.82 -15.18 5.61
CA GLY A 35 11.55 -15.60 6.20
C GLY A 35 11.29 -15.11 7.63
N LYS A 36 12.24 -14.40 8.24
CA LYS A 36 12.10 -13.85 9.60
C LYS A 36 11.70 -12.38 9.57
N MET A 37 11.17 -11.90 10.69
CA MET A 37 10.92 -10.48 10.95
C MET A 37 11.49 -10.11 12.31
N LYS A 38 12.16 -8.96 12.41
CA LYS A 38 12.81 -8.48 13.64
C LYS A 38 11.88 -8.46 14.86
N LYS A 39 10.62 -8.15 14.64
CA LYS A 39 9.61 -8.11 15.71
C LYS A 39 9.41 -9.45 16.39
N TYR A 40 9.61 -10.54 15.68
CA TYR A 40 9.35 -11.90 16.15
C TYR A 40 10.65 -12.71 16.43
N GLY A 41 11.81 -12.03 16.43
CA GLY A 41 13.09 -12.65 16.71
C GLY A 41 13.50 -13.69 15.67
N ASP A 42 13.83 -14.89 16.13
CA ASP A 42 14.31 -15.97 15.24
C ASP A 42 13.21 -16.85 14.65
N GLU A 43 11.94 -16.53 14.91
CA GLU A 43 10.81 -17.26 14.36
C GLU A 43 10.69 -17.03 12.84
N ILE A 44 10.55 -18.12 12.09
CA ILE A 44 10.27 -18.07 10.65
C ILE A 44 8.77 -17.86 10.47
N VAL A 45 8.40 -16.67 10.00
CA VAL A 45 7.00 -16.25 9.81
C VAL A 45 6.59 -16.20 8.33
N GLY A 46 7.57 -16.25 7.42
CA GLY A 46 7.37 -16.28 5.97
C GLY A 46 8.00 -17.51 5.32
N LEU A 47 8.31 -17.40 4.04
CA LEU A 47 9.03 -18.43 3.29
C LEU A 47 10.54 -18.25 3.48
N GLU A 48 11.29 -19.34 3.56
CA GLU A 48 12.73 -19.31 3.41
C GLU A 48 13.07 -19.18 1.91
N THR A 49 13.42 -17.96 1.49
CA THR A 49 13.67 -17.63 0.08
C THR A 49 15.15 -17.52 -0.26
N GLY A 50 16.03 -17.79 0.70
CA GLY A 50 17.48 -17.65 0.62
C GLY A 50 18.01 -16.48 1.45
N ASN A 51 19.29 -16.50 1.80
CA ASN A 51 19.90 -15.40 2.53
C ASN A 51 20.13 -14.21 1.60
N PHE A 52 19.82 -13.02 2.05
CA PHE A 52 19.94 -11.80 1.24
C PHE A 52 21.39 -11.57 0.72
N GLU A 53 22.39 -11.94 1.52
CA GLU A 53 23.79 -11.79 1.14
C GLU A 53 24.21 -12.71 -0.03
N ASP A 54 23.53 -13.85 -0.22
CA ASP A 54 23.84 -14.85 -1.24
C ASP A 54 23.26 -14.51 -2.62
N PHE A 55 22.28 -13.60 -2.73
CA PHE A 55 21.70 -13.22 -4.01
C PHE A 55 22.74 -12.57 -4.93
N GLU A 56 22.90 -13.07 -6.14
CA GLU A 56 23.88 -12.57 -7.11
C GLU A 56 23.34 -11.45 -8.00
N SER A 57 22.02 -11.36 -8.15
CA SER A 57 21.34 -10.38 -8.99
C SER A 57 20.15 -9.71 -8.31
N PHE A 58 19.75 -8.54 -8.80
CA PHE A 58 18.52 -7.90 -8.37
C PHE A 58 17.28 -8.75 -8.70
N ASP A 59 17.30 -9.48 -9.80
CA ASP A 59 16.18 -10.33 -10.20
C ASP A 59 15.92 -11.45 -9.18
N GLU A 60 16.96 -12.00 -8.54
CA GLU A 60 16.80 -12.97 -7.46
C GLU A 60 16.15 -12.34 -6.22
N VAL A 61 16.54 -11.12 -5.86
CA VAL A 61 15.89 -10.36 -4.76
C VAL A 61 14.41 -10.11 -5.08
N LEU A 62 14.13 -9.70 -6.31
CA LEU A 62 12.77 -9.42 -6.78
C LEU A 62 11.91 -10.69 -6.79
N GLU A 63 12.45 -11.81 -7.27
CA GLU A 63 11.77 -13.11 -7.25
C GLU A 63 11.46 -13.56 -5.82
N ALA A 64 12.42 -13.43 -4.90
CA ALA A 64 12.24 -13.73 -3.49
C ALA A 64 11.12 -12.84 -2.88
N TYR A 65 11.10 -11.54 -3.22
CA TYR A 65 10.05 -10.63 -2.79
C TYR A 65 8.67 -11.05 -3.33
N LEU A 66 8.56 -11.35 -4.61
CA LEU A 66 7.30 -11.77 -5.22
C LEU A 66 6.78 -13.10 -4.63
N LYS A 67 7.67 -14.01 -4.23
CA LYS A 67 7.28 -15.24 -3.50
C LYS A 67 6.68 -14.90 -2.15
N GLN A 68 7.30 -14.01 -1.36
CA GLN A 68 6.77 -13.56 -0.07
C GLN A 68 5.43 -12.82 -0.23
N GLN A 69 5.34 -11.93 -1.20
CA GLN A 69 4.12 -11.19 -1.52
C GLN A 69 2.95 -12.15 -1.81
N LYS A 70 3.15 -13.12 -2.70
CA LYS A 70 2.14 -14.13 -3.06
C LYS A 70 1.76 -15.01 -1.87
N ASN A 71 2.71 -15.33 -1.01
CA ASN A 71 2.45 -16.07 0.22
C ASN A 71 1.54 -15.28 1.19
N LEU A 72 1.80 -14.00 1.40
CA LEU A 72 0.94 -13.14 2.23
C LEU A 72 -0.49 -13.03 1.67
N ILE A 73 -0.62 -12.87 0.35
CA ILE A 73 -1.94 -12.86 -0.33
C ILE A 73 -2.67 -14.19 -0.08
N ARG A 74 -1.99 -15.31 -0.24
CA ARG A 74 -2.59 -16.64 0.02
C ARG A 74 -3.08 -16.78 1.46
N HIS A 75 -2.30 -16.35 2.44
CA HIS A 75 -2.71 -16.36 3.85
C HIS A 75 -3.92 -15.45 4.10
N ALA A 76 -3.97 -14.28 3.46
CA ALA A 76 -5.13 -13.40 3.53
C ALA A 76 -6.40 -14.09 2.99
N PHE A 77 -6.32 -14.83 1.88
CA PHE A 77 -7.45 -15.62 1.36
C PHE A 77 -7.92 -16.67 2.35
N ILE A 78 -7.00 -17.46 2.93
CA ILE A 78 -7.32 -18.49 3.91
C ILE A 78 -8.04 -17.87 5.11
N GLN A 79 -7.49 -16.80 5.65
CA GLN A 79 -8.09 -16.08 6.78
C GLN A 79 -9.48 -15.54 6.43
N GLN A 80 -9.64 -14.95 5.27
CA GLN A 80 -10.93 -14.39 4.85
C GLN A 80 -11.98 -15.45 4.62
N HIS A 81 -11.62 -16.60 4.05
CA HIS A 81 -12.52 -17.71 3.89
C HIS A 81 -13.13 -18.13 5.24
N GLU A 82 -12.30 -18.30 6.27
CA GLU A 82 -12.78 -18.65 7.61
C GLU A 82 -13.60 -17.54 8.26
N ILE A 83 -13.22 -16.28 8.09
CA ILE A 83 -14.00 -15.13 8.60
C ILE A 83 -15.38 -15.07 7.95
N ILE A 84 -15.48 -15.27 6.64
CA ILE A 84 -16.77 -15.28 5.92
C ILE A 84 -17.65 -16.43 6.42
N ARG A 85 -17.09 -17.63 6.56
CA ARG A 85 -17.79 -18.79 7.08
C ARG A 85 -18.35 -18.53 8.49
N LEU A 86 -17.50 -18.07 9.42
CA LEU A 86 -17.89 -17.78 10.81
C LEU A 86 -18.92 -16.65 10.89
N ARG A 87 -18.82 -15.62 10.07
CA ARG A 87 -19.83 -14.55 10.01
C ARG A 87 -21.18 -15.08 9.56
N GLY A 88 -21.23 -15.90 8.51
CA GLY A 88 -22.46 -16.49 8.01
C GLY A 88 -23.14 -17.42 9.02
N GLU A 89 -22.36 -18.12 9.85
CA GLU A 89 -22.86 -19.06 10.86
C GLU A 89 -23.27 -18.39 12.18
N HIS A 90 -22.54 -17.36 12.62
CA HIS A 90 -22.64 -16.87 14.00
C HIS A 90 -22.99 -15.39 14.14
N PHE A 91 -22.92 -14.59 13.08
CA PHE A 91 -23.06 -13.12 13.14
C PHE A 91 -24.15 -12.62 12.18
N ALA A 92 -25.37 -13.11 12.32
CA ALA A 92 -26.49 -12.62 11.52
C ALA A 92 -26.75 -11.12 11.74
N THR A 93 -27.11 -10.44 10.68
CA THR A 93 -27.46 -8.99 10.66
C THR A 93 -28.93 -8.80 10.23
N PRO A 94 -29.92 -9.17 11.05
CA PRO A 94 -31.31 -9.16 10.63
C PRO A 94 -31.81 -7.80 10.19
N LEU A 95 -31.37 -6.71 10.83
CA LEU A 95 -31.74 -5.35 10.43
C LEU A 95 -31.14 -4.99 9.06
N GLY A 96 -29.84 -5.21 8.87
CA GLY A 96 -29.19 -4.98 7.57
C GLY A 96 -29.81 -5.81 6.46
N SER A 97 -30.07 -7.08 6.73
CA SER A 97 -30.69 -8.02 5.79
C SER A 97 -32.12 -7.61 5.42
N SER A 98 -32.90 -7.11 6.38
CA SER A 98 -34.27 -6.63 6.13
C SER A 98 -34.31 -5.37 5.25
N LEU A 99 -33.25 -4.56 5.26
CA LEU A 99 -33.14 -3.37 4.41
C LEU A 99 -32.60 -3.68 2.99
N HIS A 100 -31.91 -4.82 2.81
CA HIS A 100 -31.31 -5.19 1.55
C HIS A 100 -32.30 -6.00 0.67
N LYS A 101 -32.55 -5.52 -0.55
CA LYS A 101 -33.55 -6.14 -1.46
C LYS A 101 -33.31 -7.62 -1.68
N LEU A 102 -32.10 -8.01 -2.09
CA LEU A 102 -31.80 -9.43 -2.42
C LEU A 102 -31.85 -10.35 -1.19
N CYS A 103 -31.51 -9.83 -0.01
CA CYS A 103 -31.64 -10.60 1.23
C CYS A 103 -33.10 -10.95 1.52
N ARG A 104 -34.04 -9.98 1.34
CA ARG A 104 -35.48 -10.20 1.51
C ARG A 104 -36.04 -11.17 0.48
N GLU A 105 -35.59 -11.09 -0.76
CA GLU A 105 -36.08 -11.96 -1.86
C GLU A 105 -35.53 -13.38 -1.74
N SER A 106 -34.32 -13.57 -1.20
CA SER A 106 -33.66 -14.86 -1.07
C SER A 106 -33.81 -15.51 0.32
N TYR A 107 -34.34 -14.77 1.32
CA TYR A 107 -34.39 -15.17 2.72
C TYR A 107 -33.02 -15.51 3.30
N LYS A 108 -31.95 -14.88 2.77
CA LYS A 108 -30.57 -15.03 3.26
C LYS A 108 -30.13 -13.80 4.06
N ASP A 109 -29.30 -14.05 5.06
CA ASP A 109 -28.64 -12.97 5.79
C ASP A 109 -27.53 -12.33 4.94
N LEU A 110 -27.29 -11.03 5.15
CA LEU A 110 -26.28 -10.26 4.43
C LEU A 110 -24.86 -10.83 4.60
N HIS A 111 -24.58 -11.50 5.69
CA HIS A 111 -23.28 -12.15 5.94
C HIS A 111 -23.18 -13.58 5.37
N GLN A 112 -24.26 -14.12 4.82
CA GLN A 112 -24.19 -15.41 4.14
C GLN A 112 -23.59 -15.25 2.73
N PRO A 113 -22.69 -16.14 2.32
CA PRO A 113 -22.11 -16.08 0.97
C PRO A 113 -23.15 -16.44 -0.10
N SER A 114 -22.88 -15.99 -1.31
CA SER A 114 -23.64 -16.37 -2.51
C SER A 114 -25.14 -16.04 -2.43
N ILE A 115 -25.47 -14.79 -2.10
CA ILE A 115 -26.83 -14.28 -2.20
C ILE A 115 -27.23 -14.21 -3.69
N PRO A 116 -28.34 -14.85 -4.13
CA PRO A 116 -28.73 -14.86 -5.52
C PRO A 116 -28.88 -13.45 -6.11
N GLY A 117 -28.20 -13.18 -7.23
CA GLY A 117 -28.16 -11.86 -7.87
C GLY A 117 -27.28 -10.83 -7.19
N GLY A 118 -26.65 -11.20 -6.08
CA GLY A 118 -25.65 -10.38 -5.39
C GLY A 118 -24.29 -10.41 -6.06
N ILE A 119 -23.49 -9.41 -5.74
CA ILE A 119 -22.12 -9.30 -6.16
C ILE A 119 -21.24 -9.38 -4.91
N ASP A 120 -20.54 -10.47 -4.73
CA ASP A 120 -19.63 -10.68 -3.61
C ASP A 120 -18.25 -10.13 -4.02
N LEU A 121 -18.06 -8.80 -3.83
CA LEU A 121 -16.79 -8.14 -4.05
C LEU A 121 -15.99 -8.10 -2.75
N GLY A 122 -14.87 -8.77 -2.74
CA GLY A 122 -13.90 -8.70 -1.67
C GLY A 122 -12.70 -7.82 -2.04
N TYR A 123 -12.04 -7.26 -1.02
CA TYR A 123 -10.89 -6.40 -1.23
C TYR A 123 -9.77 -6.71 -0.24
N PHE A 124 -8.54 -6.77 -0.75
CA PHE A 124 -7.36 -6.72 0.09
C PHE A 124 -6.74 -5.33 0.00
N GLU A 125 -6.40 -4.78 1.16
CA GLU A 125 -5.74 -3.48 1.25
C GLU A 125 -4.24 -3.69 1.43
N PHE A 126 -3.45 -3.20 0.47
CA PHE A 126 -1.99 -3.26 0.54
C PHE A 126 -1.43 -2.01 1.19
N ILE A 127 -0.54 -2.20 2.16
CA ILE A 127 0.03 -1.14 2.97
C ILE A 127 1.54 -1.06 2.76
N GLY A 128 2.07 0.16 2.59
CA GLY A 128 3.50 0.42 2.48
C GLY A 128 4.06 0.29 1.06
N TYR A 129 3.23 0.51 0.04
CA TYR A 129 3.60 0.37 -1.37
C TYR A 129 4.86 1.14 -1.75
N ALA A 130 4.86 2.48 -1.60
CA ALA A 130 6.02 3.29 -1.97
C ALA A 130 7.25 2.97 -1.11
N THR A 131 7.08 2.63 0.18
CA THR A 131 8.20 2.18 1.03
C THR A 131 8.94 0.99 0.41
N VAL A 132 8.22 0.03 -0.16
CA VAL A 132 8.82 -1.15 -0.80
C VAL A 132 9.43 -0.81 -2.15
N VAL A 133 8.71 -0.06 -3.00
CA VAL A 133 9.21 0.37 -4.31
C VAL A 133 10.53 1.12 -4.16
N ASP A 134 10.58 2.10 -3.26
CA ASP A 134 11.79 2.89 -2.98
C ASP A 134 12.92 2.01 -2.43
N SER A 135 12.60 1.06 -1.56
CA SER A 135 13.59 0.14 -0.98
C SER A 135 14.20 -0.78 -2.04
N LEU A 136 13.37 -1.37 -2.90
CA LEU A 136 13.85 -2.21 -4.00
C LEU A 136 14.63 -1.40 -5.03
N SER A 137 14.20 -0.17 -5.30
CA SER A 137 14.91 0.76 -6.16
C SER A 137 16.31 1.09 -5.61
N ALA A 138 16.41 1.39 -4.31
CA ALA A 138 17.69 1.65 -3.65
C ALA A 138 18.60 0.41 -3.67
N ILE A 139 18.08 -0.79 -3.40
CA ILE A 139 18.82 -2.05 -3.49
C ILE A 139 19.36 -2.25 -4.91
N LYS A 140 18.50 -2.15 -5.93
CA LYS A 140 18.88 -2.30 -7.33
C LYS A 140 20.00 -1.33 -7.69
N LYS A 141 19.79 -0.03 -7.41
CA LYS A 141 20.69 1.04 -7.79
C LYS A 141 22.03 0.96 -7.10
N LEU A 142 22.01 0.92 -5.76
CA LEU A 142 23.23 1.11 -4.97
C LEU A 142 24.06 -0.17 -4.82
N ILE A 143 23.42 -1.35 -4.80
CA ILE A 143 24.10 -2.62 -4.60
C ILE A 143 24.47 -3.27 -5.93
N PHE A 144 23.50 -3.45 -6.83
CA PHE A 144 23.72 -4.25 -8.02
C PHE A 144 24.28 -3.45 -9.20
N GLU A 145 23.81 -2.20 -9.41
CA GLU A 145 24.26 -1.38 -10.55
C GLU A 145 25.49 -0.56 -10.21
N GLU A 146 25.42 0.34 -9.24
CA GLU A 146 26.51 1.26 -8.91
C GLU A 146 27.58 0.65 -8.00
N LYS A 147 27.27 -0.43 -7.28
CA LYS A 147 28.17 -1.11 -6.34
C LYS A 147 28.78 -0.18 -5.28
N ARG A 148 27.98 0.79 -4.84
CA ARG A 148 28.36 1.79 -3.82
C ARG A 148 28.06 1.31 -2.40
N LEU A 149 27.30 0.22 -2.26
CA LEU A 149 26.88 -0.37 -1.01
C LEU A 149 26.92 -1.89 -1.16
N THR A 150 27.48 -2.58 -0.21
CA THR A 150 27.41 -4.03 -0.14
C THR A 150 26.14 -4.49 0.57
N LYS A 151 25.67 -5.70 0.28
CA LYS A 151 24.52 -6.31 0.95
C LYS A 151 24.72 -6.37 2.46
N LYS A 152 25.93 -6.70 2.92
CA LYS A 152 26.31 -6.75 4.34
C LYS A 152 26.21 -5.38 5.00
N GLU A 153 26.77 -4.33 4.40
CA GLU A 153 26.67 -2.96 4.93
C GLU A 153 25.23 -2.48 5.03
N LEU A 154 24.39 -2.82 4.04
CA LEU A 154 22.96 -2.51 4.10
C LEU A 154 22.31 -3.21 5.30
N LEU A 155 22.52 -4.52 5.47
CA LEU A 155 21.94 -5.27 6.60
C LEU A 155 22.43 -4.72 7.94
N GLU A 156 23.71 -4.40 8.08
CA GLU A 156 24.25 -3.79 9.30
C GLU A 156 23.59 -2.43 9.58
N ALA A 157 23.45 -1.58 8.56
CA ALA A 157 22.82 -0.27 8.69
C ALA A 157 21.34 -0.37 9.14
N VAL A 158 20.53 -1.21 8.48
CA VAL A 158 19.12 -1.39 8.87
C VAL A 158 18.97 -2.12 10.21
N ASN A 159 19.89 -3.01 10.55
CA ASN A 159 19.90 -3.70 11.84
C ASN A 159 20.16 -2.75 13.01
N ASN A 160 21.00 -1.75 12.80
CA ASN A 160 21.34 -0.73 13.80
C ASN A 160 20.41 0.50 13.75
N ASP A 161 19.31 0.43 12.98
CA ASP A 161 18.40 1.58 12.77
C ASP A 161 19.17 2.83 12.32
N PHE A 162 20.17 2.61 11.46
CA PHE A 162 21.11 3.59 10.89
C PHE A 162 22.01 4.31 11.90
N LYS A 163 22.02 3.93 13.16
CA LYS A 163 22.93 4.51 14.16
C LYS A 163 24.38 4.12 13.86
N GLY A 164 25.21 5.11 13.59
CA GLY A 164 26.60 4.91 13.12
C GLY A 164 26.70 4.62 11.61
N TYR A 165 25.59 4.63 10.89
CA TYR A 165 25.49 4.42 9.42
C TYR A 165 24.74 5.57 8.73
N GLU A 166 24.85 6.79 9.27
CA GLU A 166 24.11 7.96 8.77
C GLU A 166 24.46 8.27 7.31
N ALA A 167 25.71 8.05 6.90
CA ALA A 167 26.15 8.21 5.52
C ALA A 167 25.43 7.22 4.57
N ILE A 168 25.29 5.96 4.98
CA ILE A 168 24.53 4.95 4.23
C ILE A 168 23.05 5.35 4.14
N ARG A 169 22.47 5.81 5.25
CA ARG A 169 21.08 6.31 5.23
C ARG A 169 20.91 7.45 4.23
N GLN A 170 21.86 8.39 4.16
CA GLN A 170 21.81 9.48 3.17
C GLN A 170 21.89 8.95 1.74
N LEU A 171 22.72 7.95 1.45
CA LEU A 171 22.75 7.32 0.13
C LEU A 171 21.39 6.70 -0.23
N LEU A 172 20.75 5.99 0.71
CA LEU A 172 19.44 5.38 0.53
C LEU A 172 18.35 6.42 0.26
N LEU A 173 18.34 7.53 1.02
CA LEU A 173 17.38 8.62 0.86
C LEU A 173 17.52 9.38 -0.48
N HIS A 174 18.69 9.33 -1.11
CA HIS A 174 18.94 9.95 -2.40
C HIS A 174 18.86 8.97 -3.59
N ALA A 175 18.53 7.71 -3.32
CA ALA A 175 18.23 6.74 -4.37
C ALA A 175 16.94 7.15 -5.11
N PRO A 176 16.75 6.68 -6.38
CA PRO A 176 15.50 6.92 -7.09
C PRO A 176 14.29 6.49 -6.28
N SER A 177 13.26 7.32 -6.21
CA SER A 177 12.07 7.09 -5.40
C SER A 177 10.78 7.32 -6.18
N TYR A 178 9.75 6.58 -5.82
CA TYR A 178 8.41 6.66 -6.40
C TYR A 178 7.75 8.02 -6.13
N GLY A 179 6.99 8.50 -7.11
CA GLY A 179 6.31 9.79 -7.05
C GLY A 179 7.07 10.93 -7.73
N ASN A 180 8.13 10.63 -8.47
CA ASN A 180 8.98 11.61 -9.17
C ASN A 180 8.90 11.52 -10.70
N ASP A 181 7.94 10.77 -11.26
CA ASP A 181 7.82 10.53 -12.71
C ASP A 181 9.09 9.87 -13.30
N ASP A 182 9.74 9.03 -12.50
CA ASP A 182 10.97 8.32 -12.88
C ASP A 182 10.65 6.87 -13.26
N SER A 183 10.84 6.52 -14.54
CA SER A 183 10.59 5.17 -15.05
C SER A 183 11.38 4.10 -14.31
N TYR A 184 12.54 4.43 -13.75
CA TYR A 184 13.36 3.49 -12.99
C TYR A 184 12.62 2.91 -11.77
N THR A 185 11.89 3.73 -11.06
CA THR A 185 11.08 3.33 -9.90
C THR A 185 9.67 2.91 -10.30
N ASP A 186 9.07 3.60 -11.27
CA ASP A 186 7.70 3.35 -11.70
C ASP A 186 7.55 1.95 -12.31
N GLU A 187 8.55 1.44 -13.04
CA GLU A 187 8.57 0.08 -13.58
C GLU A 187 8.59 -0.99 -12.48
N ILE A 188 9.38 -0.78 -11.42
CA ILE A 188 9.37 -1.67 -10.25
C ILE A 188 7.97 -1.67 -9.61
N GLY A 189 7.42 -0.48 -9.36
CA GLY A 189 6.09 -0.34 -8.77
C GLY A 189 5.00 -1.00 -9.63
N GLN A 190 5.02 -0.79 -10.94
CA GLN A 190 4.10 -1.41 -11.89
C GLN A 190 4.17 -2.95 -11.84
N LEU A 191 5.39 -3.50 -11.82
CA LEU A 191 5.59 -4.94 -11.75
C LEU A 191 5.05 -5.54 -10.45
N LEU A 192 5.33 -4.92 -9.31
CA LEU A 192 4.84 -5.40 -8.01
C LEU A 192 3.32 -5.43 -7.94
N ASP A 193 2.68 -4.37 -8.42
CA ASP A 193 1.24 -4.29 -8.47
C ASP A 193 0.64 -5.31 -9.45
N LEU A 194 1.18 -5.39 -10.66
CA LEU A 194 0.73 -6.33 -11.68
C LEU A 194 0.78 -7.79 -11.20
N GLU A 195 1.89 -8.20 -10.59
CA GLU A 195 2.05 -9.57 -10.11
C GLU A 195 1.14 -9.88 -8.91
N ALA A 196 0.91 -8.90 -8.05
CA ALA A 196 -0.05 -9.02 -6.96
C ALA A 196 -1.49 -9.13 -7.48
N GLN A 197 -1.91 -8.28 -8.42
CA GLN A 197 -3.24 -8.33 -9.05
C GLN A 197 -3.48 -9.65 -9.77
N LYS A 198 -2.54 -10.07 -10.64
CA LYS A 198 -2.61 -11.35 -11.36
C LYS A 198 -2.79 -12.52 -10.41
N PHE A 199 -2.00 -12.57 -9.35
CA PHE A 199 -2.08 -13.67 -8.38
C PHE A 199 -3.41 -13.65 -7.63
N THR A 200 -3.87 -12.48 -7.18
CA THR A 200 -5.13 -12.31 -6.47
C THR A 200 -6.31 -12.76 -7.32
N HIS A 201 -6.40 -12.29 -8.56
CA HIS A 201 -7.49 -12.66 -9.47
C HIS A 201 -7.47 -14.15 -9.82
N LYS A 202 -6.28 -14.70 -10.12
CA LYS A 202 -6.13 -16.13 -10.41
C LYS A 202 -6.54 -16.99 -9.22
N TYR A 203 -5.99 -16.71 -8.04
CA TYR A 203 -6.24 -17.50 -6.85
C TYR A 203 -7.70 -17.33 -6.36
N GLY A 204 -8.25 -16.13 -6.43
CA GLY A 204 -9.66 -15.88 -6.15
C GLY A 204 -10.58 -16.66 -7.08
N LYS A 205 -10.28 -16.71 -8.39
CA LYS A 205 -11.04 -17.50 -9.36
C LYS A 205 -10.99 -19.00 -9.06
N GLU A 206 -9.84 -19.52 -8.65
CA GLU A 206 -9.70 -20.93 -8.23
C GLU A 206 -10.56 -21.27 -7.00
N LEU A 207 -10.73 -20.30 -6.10
CA LEU A 207 -11.57 -20.42 -4.91
C LEU A 207 -13.05 -20.05 -5.14
N GLY A 208 -13.42 -19.59 -6.34
CA GLY A 208 -14.77 -19.16 -6.67
C GLY A 208 -15.18 -17.82 -6.04
N VAL A 209 -14.23 -16.98 -5.68
CA VAL A 209 -14.45 -15.64 -5.10
C VAL A 209 -13.82 -14.55 -5.96
N HIS A 210 -14.46 -13.38 -6.00
CA HIS A 210 -13.90 -12.21 -6.67
C HIS A 210 -13.22 -11.32 -5.63
N MET A 211 -11.90 -11.13 -5.80
CA MET A 211 -11.08 -10.32 -4.89
C MET A 211 -10.23 -9.36 -5.68
N ASP A 212 -10.26 -8.10 -5.30
CA ASP A 212 -9.42 -7.04 -5.85
C ASP A 212 -8.36 -6.60 -4.83
N LEU A 213 -7.26 -6.05 -5.34
CA LEU A 213 -6.24 -5.39 -4.53
C LEU A 213 -6.40 -3.87 -4.59
N ARG A 214 -6.25 -3.24 -3.45
CA ARG A 214 -6.37 -1.79 -3.30
C ARG A 214 -5.19 -1.19 -2.57
N LEU A 215 -4.90 0.06 -2.89
CA LEU A 215 -3.92 0.87 -2.17
C LEU A 215 -4.66 1.94 -1.35
N VAL A 216 -5.48 1.49 -0.39
CA VAL A 216 -6.26 2.36 0.50
C VAL A 216 -5.94 2.01 1.95
N PRO A 217 -4.99 2.73 2.58
CA PRO A 217 -4.43 2.33 3.86
C PRO A 217 -5.34 2.69 5.04
N PHE A 218 -6.30 3.59 4.88
CA PHE A 218 -6.94 4.27 6.00
C PHE A 218 -5.87 4.87 6.92
N THR A 219 -5.69 4.33 8.12
CA THR A 219 -4.60 4.67 9.04
C THR A 219 -3.65 3.51 9.29
N SER A 220 -3.83 2.39 8.57
CA SER A 220 -3.13 1.14 8.85
C SER A 220 -1.62 1.21 8.60
N HIS A 221 -1.15 2.16 7.77
CA HIS A 221 0.27 2.41 7.57
C HIS A 221 1.00 2.77 8.88
N VAL A 222 0.31 3.36 9.86
CA VAL A 222 0.88 3.68 11.18
C VAL A 222 1.09 2.43 12.03
N PRO A 223 0.04 1.63 12.40
CA PRO A 223 0.25 0.42 13.20
C PRO A 223 1.09 -0.64 12.47
N PHE A 224 1.00 -0.74 11.15
CA PHE A 224 1.83 -1.68 10.40
C PHE A 224 3.29 -1.27 10.36
N GLY A 225 3.59 0.03 10.34
CA GLY A 225 4.95 0.52 10.50
C GLY A 225 5.57 0.14 11.85
N LYS A 226 4.77 0.07 12.92
CA LYS A 226 5.23 -0.28 14.28
C LYS A 226 5.70 -1.73 14.45
N VAL A 227 5.50 -2.58 13.45
CA VAL A 227 5.96 -3.98 13.48
C VAL A 227 7.09 -4.25 12.49
N ILE A 228 7.50 -3.25 11.71
CA ILE A 228 8.55 -3.34 10.69
C ILE A 228 9.82 -2.64 11.17
N GLY A 229 10.96 -3.31 11.03
CA GLY A 229 12.29 -2.74 11.24
C GLY A 229 12.61 -1.58 10.29
N ALA A 230 13.84 -1.08 10.34
CA ALA A 230 14.31 -0.10 9.35
C ALA A 230 14.27 -0.69 7.95
N THR A 231 14.04 0.15 6.94
CA THR A 231 13.89 -0.30 5.56
C THR A 231 14.93 0.35 4.62
N PRO A 232 15.30 -0.32 3.53
CA PRO A 232 16.34 0.13 2.60
C PRO A 232 16.09 1.47 1.90
N ASN A 233 14.91 2.06 2.02
CA ASN A 233 14.64 3.44 1.59
C ASN A 233 15.05 4.50 2.64
N GLY A 234 15.74 4.12 3.71
CA GLY A 234 16.19 5.02 4.76
C GLY A 234 15.15 5.32 5.86
N ARG A 235 14.00 4.60 5.90
CA ARG A 235 12.98 4.72 6.95
C ARG A 235 13.48 4.07 8.24
N PHE A 236 13.31 4.75 9.36
CA PHE A 236 13.62 4.21 10.68
C PHE A 236 12.66 3.08 11.12
N SER A 237 13.15 2.20 11.99
CA SER A 237 12.34 1.15 12.60
C SER A 237 11.10 1.72 13.29
N TYR A 238 9.99 1.01 13.19
CA TYR A 238 8.75 1.27 13.93
C TYR A 238 8.08 2.62 13.61
N THR A 239 8.56 3.35 12.61
CA THR A 239 7.89 4.55 12.09
C THR A 239 6.81 4.18 11.06
N PRO A 240 5.86 5.08 10.74
CA PRO A 240 4.83 4.82 9.72
C PRO A 240 5.43 4.41 8.37
N LEU A 241 4.72 3.53 7.65
CA LEU A 241 5.00 3.21 6.25
C LEU A 241 4.43 4.29 5.33
N SER A 242 4.66 4.16 4.01
CA SER A 242 3.99 5.01 3.03
C SER A 242 2.48 4.79 3.02
N ASP A 243 1.75 5.84 2.67
CA ASP A 243 0.30 5.95 2.75
C ASP A 243 -0.33 5.68 1.38
N GLY A 244 -1.09 4.62 1.26
CA GLY A 244 -1.81 4.26 0.04
C GLY A 244 -0.93 4.16 -1.19
N SER A 245 -1.32 4.87 -2.23
CA SER A 245 -0.53 5.06 -3.45
C SER A 245 0.29 6.34 -3.45
N SER A 246 0.40 7.02 -2.29
CA SER A 246 1.22 8.22 -2.14
C SER A 246 2.71 7.88 -2.07
N ALA A 247 3.56 8.82 -2.45
CA ALA A 247 4.99 8.69 -2.28
C ALA A 247 5.38 8.53 -0.80
N SER A 248 6.55 7.96 -0.54
CA SER A 248 7.13 7.97 0.82
C SER A 248 7.29 9.41 1.30
N GLN A 249 7.15 9.63 2.61
CA GLN A 249 7.17 10.96 3.19
C GLN A 249 8.47 11.71 2.86
N GLY A 250 8.35 12.81 2.09
CA GLY A 250 9.47 13.66 1.68
C GLY A 250 10.29 13.11 0.50
N ALA A 251 9.84 12.07 -0.18
CA ALA A 251 10.50 11.51 -1.35
C ALA A 251 10.01 12.11 -2.68
N ASP A 252 8.89 12.81 -2.70
CA ASP A 252 8.24 13.43 -3.85
C ASP A 252 8.86 14.80 -4.20
N LEU A 253 10.06 14.79 -4.74
CA LEU A 253 10.88 16.00 -4.98
C LEU A 253 10.48 16.78 -6.24
N ASN A 254 9.86 16.11 -7.22
CA ASN A 254 9.53 16.69 -8.53
C ASN A 254 8.12 17.31 -8.59
N GLY A 255 7.47 17.47 -7.42
CA GLY A 255 6.18 18.13 -7.29
C GLY A 255 4.96 17.26 -7.60
N PRO A 256 3.74 17.78 -7.35
CA PRO A 256 2.53 16.98 -7.33
C PRO A 256 2.15 16.38 -8.70
N THR A 257 2.50 17.01 -9.81
CA THR A 257 2.24 16.47 -11.15
C THR A 257 3.05 15.20 -11.41
N ALA A 258 4.31 15.17 -10.97
CA ALA A 258 5.13 13.97 -11.06
C ALA A 258 4.54 12.81 -10.25
N VAL A 259 3.96 13.10 -9.07
CA VAL A 259 3.25 12.09 -8.27
C VAL A 259 2.04 11.51 -9.03
N LEU A 260 1.25 12.36 -9.72
CA LEU A 260 0.14 11.86 -10.57
C LEU A 260 0.65 10.94 -11.68
N LEU A 261 1.74 11.32 -12.36
CA LEU A 261 2.30 10.54 -13.46
C LEU A 261 2.86 9.19 -12.99
N SER A 262 3.59 9.16 -11.87
CA SER A 262 4.02 7.90 -11.26
C SER A 262 2.84 7.01 -10.87
N ASN A 263 1.77 7.59 -10.27
CA ASN A 263 0.57 6.85 -9.92
C ASN A 263 -0.12 6.26 -11.16
N TYR A 264 -0.20 7.02 -12.26
CA TYR A 264 -0.74 6.58 -13.54
C TYR A 264 0.09 5.45 -14.16
N LYS A 265 1.41 5.59 -14.23
CA LYS A 265 2.32 4.61 -14.84
C LYS A 265 2.32 3.26 -14.10
N THR A 266 2.12 3.29 -12.79
CA THR A 266 2.10 2.08 -11.97
C THR A 266 0.73 1.42 -11.86
N LYS A 267 -0.31 2.04 -12.41
CA LYS A 267 -1.66 1.49 -12.41
C LYS A 267 -1.85 0.45 -13.52
N ASN A 268 -2.41 -0.69 -13.18
CA ASN A 268 -2.72 -1.77 -14.14
C ASN A 268 -4.20 -1.73 -14.51
N PHE A 269 -4.53 -1.02 -15.58
CA PHE A 269 -5.91 -0.81 -16.04
C PHE A 269 -6.66 -2.11 -16.40
N ASP A 270 -5.94 -3.17 -16.77
CA ASP A 270 -6.54 -4.48 -17.11
C ASP A 270 -7.08 -5.24 -15.88
N TYR A 271 -6.63 -4.88 -14.67
CA TYR A 271 -6.98 -5.56 -13.43
C TYR A 271 -7.67 -4.64 -12.41
N GLU A 272 -7.69 -3.35 -12.67
CA GLU A 272 -8.09 -2.36 -11.66
C GLU A 272 -9.44 -1.69 -11.96
N ASP A 273 -10.37 -2.36 -12.65
CA ASP A 273 -11.70 -1.79 -12.90
C ASP A 273 -12.44 -1.40 -11.61
N HIS A 274 -12.09 -2.06 -10.50
CA HIS A 274 -12.69 -1.84 -9.19
C HIS A 274 -11.67 -1.57 -8.07
N ALA A 275 -10.37 -1.66 -8.36
CA ALA A 275 -9.31 -1.46 -7.39
C ALA A 275 -9.05 0.01 -7.14
N ALA A 276 -9.33 0.46 -5.93
CA ALA A 276 -9.11 1.85 -5.57
C ALA A 276 -7.64 2.11 -5.20
N ARG A 277 -7.14 3.26 -5.65
CA ARG A 277 -5.85 3.83 -5.22
C ARG A 277 -6.10 5.17 -4.56
N LEU A 278 -5.85 5.28 -3.27
CA LEU A 278 -5.97 6.54 -2.54
C LEU A 278 -4.65 7.29 -2.62
N LEU A 279 -4.72 8.48 -3.19
CA LEU A 279 -3.59 9.38 -3.36
C LEU A 279 -3.77 10.63 -2.50
N ASN A 280 -2.93 10.81 -1.50
CA ASN A 280 -2.86 12.00 -0.67
C ASN A 280 -1.80 12.96 -1.23
N ILE A 281 -2.20 14.19 -1.54
CA ILE A 281 -1.33 15.26 -1.99
C ILE A 281 -1.27 16.34 -0.91
N LYS A 282 -0.07 16.72 -0.52
CA LYS A 282 0.18 17.81 0.41
C LYS A 282 0.53 19.08 -0.35
N LEU A 283 -0.20 20.15 -0.10
CA LEU A 283 0.04 21.45 -0.72
C LEU A 283 0.21 22.52 0.37
N SER A 284 1.14 23.46 0.14
CA SER A 284 1.15 24.68 0.94
C SER A 284 -0.01 25.60 0.52
N PRO A 285 -0.62 26.38 1.41
CA PRO A 285 -1.67 27.34 1.04
C PRO A 285 -1.24 28.26 -0.11
N SER A 286 0.00 28.72 -0.14
CA SER A 286 0.53 29.58 -1.20
C SER A 286 0.48 28.95 -2.62
N CYS A 287 0.38 27.64 -2.72
CA CYS A 287 0.25 26.98 -4.02
C CYS A 287 -1.16 27.10 -4.63
N VAL A 288 -2.16 27.36 -3.79
CA VAL A 288 -3.59 27.34 -4.18
C VAL A 288 -4.30 28.67 -3.92
N GLU A 289 -3.59 29.68 -3.41
CA GLU A 289 -4.14 31.01 -3.14
C GLU A 289 -4.23 31.89 -4.40
N GLY A 290 -5.25 32.77 -4.45
CA GLY A 290 -5.49 33.71 -5.54
C GLY A 290 -5.99 33.03 -6.82
N GLU A 291 -6.26 33.84 -7.86
CA GLU A 291 -6.78 33.35 -9.14
C GLU A 291 -5.86 32.33 -9.80
N ASN A 292 -4.57 32.60 -9.84
CA ASN A 292 -3.55 31.72 -10.43
C ASN A 292 -3.44 30.37 -9.66
N GLY A 293 -3.54 30.39 -8.32
CA GLY A 293 -3.55 29.18 -7.50
C GLY A 293 -4.79 28.32 -7.76
N THR A 294 -5.95 28.96 -7.85
CA THR A 294 -7.22 28.29 -8.19
C THR A 294 -7.16 27.67 -9.59
N GLU A 295 -6.65 28.39 -10.59
CA GLU A 295 -6.52 27.88 -11.93
C GLU A 295 -5.57 26.67 -12.00
N LYS A 296 -4.43 26.71 -11.33
CA LYS A 296 -3.51 25.56 -11.22
C LYS A 296 -4.16 24.33 -10.58
N LEU A 297 -4.94 24.54 -9.49
CA LEU A 297 -5.66 23.45 -8.86
C LEU A 297 -6.71 22.83 -9.79
N VAL A 298 -7.44 23.66 -10.56
CA VAL A 298 -8.38 23.19 -11.57
C VAL A 298 -7.68 22.35 -12.64
N GLN A 299 -6.55 22.82 -13.16
CA GLN A 299 -5.78 22.06 -14.16
C GLN A 299 -5.24 20.74 -13.58
N PHE A 300 -4.81 20.74 -12.33
CA PHE A 300 -4.35 19.54 -11.64
C PHE A 300 -5.48 18.51 -11.49
N ILE A 301 -6.68 18.94 -11.09
CA ILE A 301 -7.87 18.05 -10.99
C ILE A 301 -8.27 17.51 -12.36
N LYS A 302 -8.19 18.35 -13.43
CA LYS A 302 -8.43 17.88 -14.79
C LYS A 302 -7.43 16.82 -15.22
N ALA A 303 -6.13 17.04 -14.97
CA ALA A 303 -5.09 16.05 -15.26
C ALA A 303 -5.34 14.72 -14.52
N TRP A 304 -5.70 14.77 -13.24
CA TRP A 304 -6.08 13.59 -12.45
C TRP A 304 -7.26 12.85 -13.09
N HIS A 305 -8.30 13.57 -13.52
CA HIS A 305 -9.47 13.00 -14.20
C HIS A 305 -9.11 12.36 -15.54
N ASP A 306 -8.33 13.06 -16.37
CA ASP A 306 -7.94 12.60 -17.70
C ASP A 306 -7.04 11.36 -17.65
N LEU A 307 -6.21 11.25 -16.61
CA LEU A 307 -5.41 10.08 -16.29
C LEU A 307 -6.23 8.92 -15.68
N ARG A 308 -7.54 9.09 -15.48
CA ARG A 308 -8.43 8.08 -14.88
C ARG A 308 -7.93 7.56 -13.54
N LEU A 309 -7.34 8.41 -12.72
CA LEU A 309 -6.92 8.05 -11.37
C LEU A 309 -8.13 7.98 -10.44
N TRP A 310 -8.03 7.13 -9.40
CA TRP A 310 -9.22 6.73 -8.66
C TRP A 310 -9.66 7.71 -7.59
N HIS A 311 -8.76 8.08 -6.69
CA HIS A 311 -9.07 8.95 -5.55
C HIS A 311 -7.94 9.95 -5.34
N LEU A 312 -8.31 11.20 -5.15
CA LEU A 312 -7.39 12.30 -4.87
C LEU A 312 -7.87 13.05 -3.63
N GLN A 313 -7.03 13.14 -2.62
CA GLN A 313 -7.28 13.88 -1.40
C GLN A 313 -6.21 14.96 -1.20
N PHE A 314 -6.62 16.18 -0.98
CA PHE A 314 -5.73 17.31 -0.71
C PHE A 314 -5.63 17.60 0.78
N ASN A 315 -4.40 17.76 1.25
CA ASN A 315 -4.07 18.32 2.55
C ASN A 315 -3.39 19.67 2.34
N VAL A 316 -4.13 20.75 2.59
CA VAL A 316 -3.63 22.12 2.38
C VAL A 316 -3.30 22.72 3.74
N LEU A 317 -2.02 22.69 4.12
CA LEU A 317 -1.58 23.07 5.46
C LEU A 317 -0.26 23.85 5.39
N ASN A 318 -0.15 24.84 6.26
CA ASN A 318 1.11 25.55 6.44
C ASN A 318 2.03 24.85 7.47
N THR A 319 3.31 25.15 7.38
CA THR A 319 4.35 24.58 8.27
C THR A 319 4.08 24.89 9.75
N GLU A 320 3.52 26.06 10.05
CA GLU A 320 3.24 26.45 11.45
C GLU A 320 2.16 25.57 12.07
N THR A 321 1.07 25.30 11.34
CA THR A 321 0.02 24.38 11.78
C THR A 321 0.58 22.99 12.05
N LEU A 322 1.46 22.48 11.17
CA LEU A 322 2.12 21.19 11.38
C LEU A 322 3.04 21.17 12.61
N ARG A 323 3.79 22.25 12.85
CA ARG A 323 4.62 22.39 14.07
C ARG A 323 3.77 22.46 15.35
N GLN A 324 2.64 23.10 15.30
CA GLN A 324 1.70 23.12 16.42
C GLN A 324 1.08 21.75 16.68
N ALA A 325 0.70 21.03 15.61
CA ALA A 325 0.22 19.65 15.70
C ALA A 325 1.25 18.69 16.32
N GLN A 326 2.54 18.86 16.01
CA GLN A 326 3.60 18.10 16.65
C GLN A 326 3.71 18.33 18.16
N LYS A 327 3.46 19.58 18.60
CA LYS A 327 3.52 19.96 20.03
C LYS A 327 2.27 19.53 20.81
N GLN A 328 1.11 19.55 20.17
CA GLN A 328 -0.19 19.29 20.79
C GLN A 328 -1.06 18.40 19.88
N PRO A 329 -0.66 17.13 19.60
CA PRO A 329 -1.33 16.26 18.65
C PRO A 329 -2.81 16.02 18.98
N GLN A 330 -3.19 16.06 20.25
CA GLN A 330 -4.57 15.88 20.71
C GLN A 330 -5.55 16.97 20.22
N LEU A 331 -5.04 18.14 19.82
CA LEU A 331 -5.87 19.24 19.30
C LEU A 331 -6.04 19.18 17.77
N TYR A 332 -5.29 18.30 17.10
CA TYR A 332 -5.20 18.20 15.65
C TYR A 332 -5.49 16.79 15.15
N LEU A 333 -6.51 16.13 15.71
CA LEU A 333 -6.82 14.72 15.44
C LEU A 333 -7.02 14.42 13.94
N SER A 334 -7.56 15.38 13.18
CA SER A 334 -7.73 15.23 11.74
C SER A 334 -6.42 15.33 10.92
N LEU A 335 -5.32 15.82 11.53
CA LEU A 335 -4.01 15.95 10.92
C LEU A 335 -3.09 14.76 11.22
N ILE A 336 -3.51 13.82 12.07
CA ILE A 336 -2.70 12.66 12.49
C ILE A 336 -2.38 11.73 11.29
N HIS A 337 -3.14 11.85 10.22
CA HIS A 337 -2.97 11.04 9.01
C HIS A 337 -2.10 11.72 7.93
N ILE A 338 -1.52 12.87 8.26
CA ILE A 338 -0.68 13.67 7.36
C ILE A 338 0.80 13.51 7.81
#